data_57e2e57458b23698e5100426eb777815
#
_entry.id   57e2e57458b23698e5100426eb777815
#
_cell.length_a   1.000
_cell.length_b   1.000
_cell.length_c   1.000
_cell.angle_alpha   90.00
_cell.angle_beta   90.00
_cell.angle_gamma   90.00
#
_symmetry.space_group_name_H-M   'P 1'
#
loop_
_entity.id
_entity.type
_entity.pdbx_description
1 polymer ?
#
loop_
_entity_poly.entity_id
_entity_poly.type
_entity_poly.pdbx_seq_one_letter_code
_entity_poly.pdbx_strand_id
1 'polypeptide(L)'
;MKSIRLYVDGGCFPNPGEKAIAVVTADGEVLEAKRTGYGTNNEAEYEACIRGLEIAIDKGWKDIEVCLDSQIVIYQLMGKWKAQDKFHHYINRFNDLSKQFDSLQVTYVRSRANLADAEVKKLLDINEIPMFKITKEELSSGKNT
;
A
#
# COMPACT_ATOMS: atom_id res chain seq x y z
N MET A 1 -18.75 9.12 -16.17
CA MET A 1 -17.41 8.51 -16.21
C MET A 1 -17.34 7.35 -15.24
N LYS A 2 -16.64 6.32 -15.64
CA LYS A 2 -16.46 5.18 -14.76
C LYS A 2 -15.51 5.51 -13.62
N SER A 3 -15.85 5.05 -12.43
CA SER A 3 -14.92 5.06 -11.32
C SER A 3 -13.88 3.95 -11.53
N ILE A 4 -12.63 4.29 -11.31
CA ILE A 4 -11.52 3.34 -11.43
C ILE A 4 -11.12 2.89 -10.04
N ARG A 5 -11.07 1.59 -9.83
CA ARG A 5 -10.59 1.05 -8.56
C ARG A 5 -9.15 0.61 -8.70
N LEU A 6 -8.32 1.09 -7.79
CA LEU A 6 -6.91 0.72 -7.70
C LEU A 6 -6.63 0.02 -6.39
N TYR A 7 -5.85 -1.04 -6.46
CA TYR A 7 -5.31 -1.69 -5.27
C TYR A 7 -3.88 -1.24 -5.11
N VAL A 8 -3.53 -0.79 -3.91
CA VAL A 8 -2.17 -0.37 -3.60
C VAL A 8 -1.68 -1.14 -2.38
N ASP A 9 -0.39 -1.37 -2.33
CA ASP A 9 0.23 -2.04 -1.19
C ASP A 9 1.66 -1.61 -1.09
N GLY A 10 2.16 -1.58 0.14
CA GLY A 10 3.56 -1.28 0.41
C GLY A 10 4.00 -2.07 1.61
N GLY A 11 5.26 -2.46 1.62
CA GLY A 11 5.81 -3.19 2.73
C GLY A 11 7.31 -3.20 2.69
N CYS A 12 7.91 -3.80 3.69
CA CYS A 12 9.34 -4.04 3.72
C CYS A 12 9.61 -5.32 4.48
N PHE A 13 10.76 -5.91 4.20
CA PHE A 13 11.18 -7.11 4.91
C PHE A 13 12.70 -7.18 4.93
N PRO A 14 13.30 -7.27 6.13
CA PRO A 14 12.64 -7.14 7.43
C PRO A 14 12.07 -5.73 7.64
N ASN A 15 11.42 -5.49 8.77
CA ASN A 15 10.84 -4.19 9.10
C ASN A 15 11.60 -3.57 10.29
N PRO A 16 12.42 -2.50 10.13
CA PRO A 16 12.64 -1.79 8.86
C PRO A 16 13.54 -2.56 7.91
N GLY A 17 13.48 -2.20 6.64
CA GLY A 17 14.25 -2.87 5.61
C GLY A 17 14.00 -2.26 4.25
N GLU A 18 14.31 -3.03 3.21
CA GLU A 18 14.05 -2.61 1.85
C GLU A 18 12.54 -2.55 1.62
N LYS A 19 12.05 -1.38 1.21
CA LYS A 19 10.64 -1.19 0.93
C LYS A 19 10.31 -1.54 -0.51
N ALA A 20 9.06 -1.94 -0.74
CA ALA A 20 8.52 -2.13 -2.07
C ALA A 20 7.08 -1.65 -2.10
N ILE A 21 6.64 -1.17 -3.25
CA ILE A 21 5.26 -0.73 -3.46
C ILE A 21 4.71 -1.36 -4.73
N ALA A 22 3.39 -1.46 -4.80
CA ALA A 22 2.71 -1.91 -6.01
C ALA A 22 1.37 -1.20 -6.16
N VAL A 23 0.96 -0.98 -7.41
CA VAL A 23 -0.33 -0.41 -7.79
C VAL A 23 -0.91 -1.32 -8.87
N VAL A 24 -2.10 -1.85 -8.63
CA VAL A 24 -2.73 -2.82 -9.51
C VAL A 24 -4.18 -2.42 -9.75
N THR A 25 -4.64 -2.50 -11.00
CA THR A 25 -6.04 -2.18 -11.31
C THR A 25 -6.96 -3.32 -10.89
N ALA A 26 -8.26 -3.03 -10.83
CA ALA A 26 -9.24 -4.03 -10.42
C ALA A 26 -9.28 -5.24 -11.35
N ASP A 27 -8.88 -5.08 -12.61
CA ASP A 27 -8.82 -6.20 -13.55
C ASP A 27 -7.46 -6.91 -13.54
N GLY A 28 -6.58 -6.56 -12.62
CA GLY A 28 -5.32 -7.26 -12.41
C GLY A 28 -4.11 -6.72 -13.14
N GLU A 29 -4.26 -5.60 -13.83
CA GLU A 29 -3.11 -4.99 -14.51
C GLU A 29 -2.17 -4.33 -13.50
N VAL A 30 -0.90 -4.71 -13.52
CA VAL A 30 0.11 -4.13 -12.64
C VAL A 30 0.60 -2.83 -13.27
N LEU A 31 0.25 -1.70 -12.65
CA LEU A 31 0.66 -0.39 -13.15
C LEU A 31 2.02 0.01 -12.64
N GLU A 32 2.38 -0.45 -11.47
CA GLU A 32 3.68 -0.16 -10.85
C GLU A 32 3.99 -1.26 -9.86
N ALA A 33 5.25 -1.71 -9.85
CA ALA A 33 5.75 -2.62 -8.82
C ALA A 33 7.25 -2.37 -8.74
N LYS A 34 7.73 -1.83 -7.61
CA LYS A 34 9.15 -1.48 -7.50
C LYS A 34 9.61 -1.37 -6.05
N ARG A 35 10.90 -1.51 -5.86
CA ARG A 35 11.55 -1.22 -4.58
C ARG A 35 11.74 0.28 -4.45
N THR A 36 11.60 0.79 -3.22
CA THR A 36 11.65 2.23 -2.97
C THR A 36 12.65 2.64 -1.88
N GLY A 37 13.60 1.77 -1.58
CA GLY A 37 14.65 2.09 -0.63
C GLY A 37 14.34 1.63 0.78
N TYR A 38 15.16 2.01 1.72
CA TYR A 38 15.09 1.55 3.10
C TYR A 38 14.03 2.32 3.89
N GLY A 39 13.27 1.62 4.71
CA GLY A 39 12.31 2.27 5.61
C GLY A 39 11.43 1.25 6.31
N THR A 40 10.24 1.71 6.71
CA THR A 40 9.29 0.89 7.46
C THR A 40 8.08 0.51 6.62
N ASN A 41 7.32 -0.47 7.12
CA ASN A 41 6.07 -0.87 6.48
C ASN A 41 5.12 0.31 6.31
N ASN A 42 4.94 1.13 7.34
CA ASN A 42 4.02 2.26 7.23
C ASN A 42 4.46 3.28 6.18
N GLU A 43 5.76 3.54 6.10
CA GLU A 43 6.27 4.43 5.06
C GLU A 43 5.97 3.90 3.67
N ALA A 44 6.16 2.59 3.48
CA ALA A 44 5.87 1.97 2.19
C ALA A 44 4.38 2.06 1.83
N GLU A 45 3.50 1.92 2.83
CA GLU A 45 2.06 2.04 2.60
C GLU A 45 1.67 3.45 2.16
N TYR A 46 2.21 4.47 2.80
CA TYR A 46 1.98 5.85 2.37
C TYR A 46 2.47 6.07 0.95
N GLU A 47 3.67 5.57 0.65
CA GLU A 47 4.26 5.73 -0.68
C GLU A 47 3.40 5.06 -1.75
N ALA A 48 2.87 3.88 -1.45
CA ALA A 48 2.00 3.17 -2.39
C ALA A 48 0.73 3.97 -2.70
N CYS A 49 0.11 4.56 -1.66
CA CYS A 49 -1.07 5.38 -1.85
C CYS A 49 -0.77 6.59 -2.74
N ILE A 50 0.32 7.28 -2.44
CA ILE A 50 0.72 8.45 -3.20
C ILE A 50 0.99 8.08 -4.66
N ARG A 51 1.69 6.97 -4.86
CA ARG A 51 2.00 6.53 -6.23
C ARG A 51 0.73 6.18 -7.00
N GLY A 52 -0.24 5.59 -6.34
CA GLY A 52 -1.54 5.32 -6.96
C GLY A 52 -2.21 6.59 -7.46
N LEU A 53 -2.19 7.66 -6.65
CA LEU A 53 -2.76 8.94 -7.07
C LEU A 53 -1.97 9.54 -8.22
N GLU A 54 -0.64 9.49 -8.18
CA GLU A 54 0.20 10.03 -9.25
C GLU A 54 -0.09 9.34 -10.59
N ILE A 55 -0.19 8.02 -10.57
CA ILE A 55 -0.49 7.25 -11.78
C ILE A 55 -1.87 7.62 -12.31
N ALA A 56 -2.86 7.72 -11.43
CA ALA A 56 -4.22 8.08 -11.84
C ALA A 56 -4.25 9.47 -12.48
N ILE A 57 -3.52 10.42 -11.92
CA ILE A 57 -3.44 11.77 -12.48
C ILE A 57 -2.83 11.72 -13.88
N ASP A 58 -1.73 10.98 -14.04
CA ASP A 58 -1.07 10.84 -15.34
C ASP A 58 -2.00 10.22 -16.39
N LYS A 59 -2.86 9.31 -15.98
CA LYS A 59 -3.81 8.67 -16.90
C LYS A 59 -5.07 9.48 -17.13
N GLY A 60 -5.21 10.60 -16.43
CA GLY A 60 -6.40 11.44 -16.58
C GLY A 60 -7.64 10.91 -15.89
N TRP A 61 -7.48 9.98 -14.97
CA TRP A 61 -8.61 9.44 -14.20
C TRP A 61 -9.00 10.44 -13.12
N LYS A 62 -10.28 10.80 -13.08
CA LYS A 62 -10.77 11.83 -12.17
C LYS A 62 -11.64 11.28 -11.06
N ASP A 63 -12.10 10.05 -11.19
CA ASP A 63 -12.97 9.39 -10.22
C ASP A 63 -12.34 8.05 -9.89
N ILE A 64 -11.73 7.96 -8.72
CA ILE A 64 -11.01 6.74 -8.34
C ILE A 64 -11.34 6.31 -6.93
N GLU A 65 -11.20 5.00 -6.71
CA GLU A 65 -11.23 4.41 -5.39
C GLU A 65 -9.89 3.72 -5.18
N VAL A 66 -9.20 4.07 -4.11
CA VAL A 66 -7.92 3.47 -3.74
C VAL A 66 -8.16 2.51 -2.59
N CYS A 67 -7.83 1.24 -2.80
CA CYS A 67 -8.01 0.19 -1.80
C CYS A 67 -6.66 -0.23 -1.24
N LEU A 68 -6.56 -0.25 0.08
CA LEU A 68 -5.34 -0.69 0.74
C LEU A 68 -5.71 -1.44 2.02
N ASP A 69 -4.74 -2.17 2.58
CA ASP A 69 -5.00 -3.05 3.71
C ASP A 69 -4.41 -2.56 5.04
N SER A 70 -4.11 -1.27 5.14
CA SER A 70 -3.65 -0.68 6.38
C SER A 70 -4.69 0.29 6.93
N GLN A 71 -5.42 -0.12 7.96
CA GLN A 71 -6.39 0.75 8.61
C GLN A 71 -5.72 1.97 9.25
N ILE A 72 -4.52 1.79 9.81
CA ILE A 72 -3.78 2.88 10.42
C ILE A 72 -3.50 3.99 9.41
N VAL A 73 -2.98 3.61 8.26
CA VAL A 73 -2.66 4.59 7.21
C VAL A 73 -3.91 5.27 6.70
N ILE A 74 -4.99 4.52 6.50
CA ILE A 74 -6.26 5.10 6.04
C ILE A 74 -6.75 6.15 7.02
N TYR A 75 -6.80 5.81 8.31
CA TYR A 75 -7.32 6.75 9.31
C TYR A 75 -6.44 7.97 9.46
N GLN A 76 -5.13 7.82 9.30
CA GLN A 76 -4.21 8.96 9.34
C GLN A 76 -4.37 9.83 8.09
N LEU A 77 -4.54 9.24 6.92
CA LEU A 77 -4.78 10.01 5.69
C LEU A 77 -6.11 10.75 5.75
N MET A 78 -7.12 10.16 6.38
CA MET A 78 -8.43 10.77 6.52
C MET A 78 -8.51 11.77 7.67
N GLY A 79 -7.42 11.94 8.42
CA GLY A 79 -7.39 12.86 9.55
C GLY A 79 -8.12 12.37 10.79
N LYS A 80 -8.52 11.11 10.84
CA LYS A 80 -9.23 10.56 12.00
C LYS A 80 -8.30 10.16 13.13
N TRP A 81 -7.07 9.75 12.80
CA TRP A 81 -6.05 9.41 13.77
C TRP A 81 -4.83 10.30 13.54
N LYS A 82 -4.23 10.70 14.65
CA LYS A 82 -3.02 11.52 14.60
C LYS A 82 -1.85 10.68 14.10
N ALA A 83 -1.04 11.28 13.23
CA ALA A 83 0.16 10.64 12.71
C ALA A 83 1.40 11.28 13.34
N GLN A 84 2.48 10.51 13.44
CA GLN A 84 3.76 11.06 13.88
C GLN A 84 4.26 12.09 12.87
N ASP A 85 5.04 13.04 13.34
CA ASP A 85 5.53 14.13 12.51
C ASP A 85 6.27 13.62 11.27
N LYS A 86 6.99 12.51 11.41
CA LYS A 86 7.76 11.96 10.28
C LYS A 86 6.89 11.51 9.10
N PHE A 87 5.58 11.37 9.31
CA PHE A 87 4.66 10.97 8.25
C PHE A 87 3.91 12.15 7.64
N HIS A 88 4.04 13.35 8.22
CA HIS A 88 3.27 14.51 7.76
C HIS A 88 3.54 14.87 6.32
N HIS A 89 4.77 14.69 5.84
CA HIS A 89 5.08 15.00 4.44
C HIS A 89 4.31 14.08 3.47
N TYR A 90 4.10 12.83 3.85
CA TYR A 90 3.28 11.92 3.05
C TYR A 90 1.83 12.36 3.04
N ILE A 91 1.29 12.70 4.21
CA ILE A 91 -0.10 13.12 4.33
C ILE A 91 -0.34 14.41 3.55
N ASN A 92 0.57 15.36 3.65
CA ASN A 92 0.48 16.62 2.91
C ASN A 92 0.53 16.38 1.41
N ARG A 93 1.41 15.49 0.94
CA ARG A 93 1.51 15.16 -0.47
C ARG A 93 0.22 14.50 -0.96
N PHE A 94 -0.30 13.55 -0.17
CA PHE A 94 -1.57 12.88 -0.50
C PHE A 94 -2.69 13.92 -0.63
N ASN A 95 -2.79 14.84 0.32
CA ASN A 95 -3.82 15.88 0.31
C ASN A 95 -3.70 16.79 -0.90
N ASP A 96 -2.49 17.16 -1.26
CA ASP A 96 -2.27 18.00 -2.45
C ASP A 96 -2.71 17.29 -3.72
N LEU A 97 -2.34 16.02 -3.85
CA LEU A 97 -2.72 15.24 -5.03
C LEU A 97 -4.23 14.98 -5.08
N SER A 98 -4.86 14.81 -3.91
CA SER A 98 -6.29 14.49 -3.86
C SER A 98 -7.14 15.60 -4.44
N LYS A 99 -6.66 16.83 -4.41
CA LYS A 99 -7.38 17.99 -4.94
C LYS A 99 -7.58 17.93 -6.45
N GLN A 100 -6.83 17.08 -7.13
CA GLN A 100 -6.92 16.96 -8.58
C GLN A 100 -8.00 15.97 -9.04
N PHE A 101 -8.69 15.35 -8.10
CA PHE A 101 -9.74 14.38 -8.42
C PHE A 101 -11.12 15.00 -8.19
N ASP A 102 -12.07 14.63 -9.03
CA ASP A 102 -13.47 14.99 -8.82
C ASP A 102 -14.06 14.14 -7.71
N SER A 103 -13.63 12.88 -7.62
CA SER A 103 -14.05 11.96 -6.58
C SER A 103 -12.90 11.03 -6.23
N LEU A 104 -12.56 10.98 -4.96
CA LEU A 104 -11.52 10.10 -4.44
C LEU A 104 -12.05 9.41 -3.20
N GLN A 105 -12.08 8.09 -3.22
CA GLN A 105 -12.48 7.29 -2.08
C GLN A 105 -11.31 6.41 -1.68
N VAL A 106 -11.05 6.32 -0.37
CA VAL A 106 -10.02 5.45 0.18
C VAL A 106 -10.72 4.36 0.98
N THR A 107 -10.49 3.11 0.62
CA THR A 107 -11.25 1.99 1.14
C THR A 107 -10.32 0.93 1.72
N TYR A 108 -10.69 0.41 2.89
CA TYR A 108 -9.96 -0.71 3.48
C TYR A 108 -10.38 -2.02 2.82
N VAL A 109 -9.38 -2.84 2.49
CA VAL A 109 -9.60 -4.24 2.06
C VAL A 109 -8.66 -5.13 2.86
N ARG A 110 -9.02 -6.38 3.03
CA ARG A 110 -8.12 -7.34 3.69
C ARG A 110 -6.95 -7.65 2.77
N SER A 111 -5.81 -8.01 3.37
CA SER A 111 -4.60 -8.31 2.60
C SER A 111 -4.85 -9.35 1.53
N ARG A 112 -5.60 -10.41 1.85
CA ARG A 112 -5.86 -11.47 0.87
C ARG A 112 -6.74 -11.01 -0.29
N ALA A 113 -7.45 -9.90 -0.13
CA ALA A 113 -8.28 -9.33 -1.18
C ALA A 113 -7.56 -8.18 -1.91
N ASN A 114 -6.36 -7.84 -1.48
CA ASN A 114 -5.59 -6.76 -2.08
C ASN A 114 -4.72 -7.31 -3.20
N LEU A 115 -5.08 -6.99 -4.45
CA LEU A 115 -4.36 -7.50 -5.61
C LEU A 115 -2.90 -7.07 -5.66
N ALA A 116 -2.54 -6.00 -4.98
CA ALA A 116 -1.15 -5.52 -4.95
C ALA A 116 -0.27 -6.30 -3.98
N ASP A 117 -0.86 -7.04 -3.04
CA ASP A 117 -0.11 -7.74 -1.99
C ASP A 117 0.90 -8.74 -2.56
N ALA A 118 0.49 -9.55 -3.52
CA ALA A 118 1.36 -10.55 -4.12
C ALA A 118 2.55 -9.92 -4.85
N GLU A 119 2.34 -8.75 -5.46
CA GLU A 119 3.40 -8.06 -6.18
C GLU A 119 4.47 -7.53 -5.23
N VAL A 120 4.06 -7.00 -4.09
CA VAL A 120 5.00 -6.54 -3.07
C VAL A 120 5.80 -7.72 -2.53
N LYS A 121 5.14 -8.83 -2.25
CA LYS A 121 5.80 -10.03 -1.73
C LYS A 121 6.85 -10.56 -2.70
N LYS A 122 6.56 -10.55 -3.99
CA LYS A 122 7.53 -10.96 -5.01
C LYS A 122 8.78 -10.09 -4.97
N LEU A 123 8.60 -8.77 -4.86
CA LEU A 123 9.73 -7.85 -4.84
C LEU A 123 10.59 -8.00 -3.60
N LEU A 124 9.98 -8.36 -2.48
CA LEU A 124 10.68 -8.51 -1.21
C LEU A 124 11.22 -9.92 -1.00
N ASP A 125 11.05 -10.81 -2.00
CA ASP A 125 11.44 -12.21 -1.91
C ASP A 125 10.76 -12.93 -0.75
N ILE A 126 9.57 -12.45 -0.38
CA ILE A 126 8.74 -13.13 0.60
C ILE A 126 7.98 -14.19 -0.18
N ASN A 127 8.48 -15.41 -0.13
CA ASN A 127 7.79 -16.51 -0.76
C ASN A 127 6.45 -16.70 -0.09
N GLU A 128 5.44 -17.04 -0.89
CA GLU A 128 4.20 -17.55 -0.36
C GLU A 128 4.47 -18.94 0.21
N ILE A 129 5.50 -19.02 1.05
CA ILE A 129 5.84 -20.31 1.63
C ILE A 129 4.65 -20.73 2.45
N PRO A 130 4.08 -21.85 2.09
CA PRO A 130 2.95 -22.35 2.85
C PRO A 130 3.32 -22.47 4.31
N MET A 131 2.39 -22.21 5.17
CA MET A 131 2.62 -22.24 6.61
C MET A 131 3.22 -23.57 7.07
N PHE A 132 2.93 -24.65 6.36
CA PHE A 132 3.47 -25.95 6.74
C PHE A 132 4.99 -26.04 6.63
N LYS A 133 5.64 -25.10 5.96
CA LYS A 133 7.10 -25.04 5.88
C LYS A 133 7.71 -24.24 7.00
N ILE A 134 6.89 -23.59 7.79
CA ILE A 134 7.35 -22.85 8.96
C ILE A 134 7.38 -23.83 10.12
N THR A 135 8.50 -23.88 10.82
CA THR A 135 8.64 -24.83 11.94
C THR A 135 7.77 -24.39 13.10
N LYS A 136 7.47 -25.36 13.97
CA LYS A 136 6.71 -25.04 15.17
C LYS A 136 7.45 -24.09 16.09
N GLU A 137 8.77 -24.18 16.11
CA GLU A 137 9.56 -23.25 16.91
C GLU A 137 9.43 -21.84 16.40
N GLU A 138 9.41 -21.64 15.10
CA GLU A 138 9.25 -20.31 14.53
C GLU A 138 7.91 -19.72 14.91
N LEU A 139 6.87 -20.53 14.84
CA LEU A 139 5.54 -20.06 15.20
C LEU A 139 5.42 -19.77 16.68
N SER A 140 5.96 -20.65 17.52
CA SER A 140 5.84 -20.49 18.96
C SER A 140 6.72 -19.39 19.53
N SER A 141 7.76 -18.99 18.81
CA SER A 141 8.63 -17.90 19.27
C SER A 141 8.05 -16.53 19.04
N GLY A 142 6.95 -16.43 18.32
CA GLY A 142 6.34 -15.16 18.03
C GLY A 142 7.06 -14.34 16.99
N LYS A 143 7.98 -14.93 16.27
CA LYS A 143 8.73 -14.20 15.24
C LYS A 143 7.90 -13.80 14.07
N ASN A 144 6.73 -14.34 13.96
CA ASN A 144 5.83 -14.09 12.84
C ASN A 144 5.02 -12.83 13.02
N THR A 145 5.15 -12.22 14.16
CA THR A 145 4.42 -11.01 14.46
C THR A 145 5.10 -9.78 13.89
#